data_6dbb517a236daae5e912513f6cb97ad1
#
_entry.id   6dbb517a236daae5e912513f6cb97ad1
#
_cell.length_a   1.000
_cell.length_b   1.000
_cell.length_c   1.000
_cell.angle_alpha   90.00
_cell.angle_beta   90.00
_cell.angle_gamma   90.00
#
_symmetry.space_group_name_H-M   'P 1'
#
loop_
_entity.id
_entity.type
_entity.pdbx_description
1 polymer ?
#
loop_
_entity_poly.entity_id
_entity_poly.type
_entity_poly.pdbx_seq_one_letter_code
_entity_poly.pdbx_strand_id
1 'polypeptide(L)'
;MNLIEKICSNPSEYTLNVERLGECKIDSPIRNRDFIDDDERILVTENVKSLQLATERLGMTPSFERAGPHHKIFHDPAWSRVGIVTAGGLCPGLNHVIKGLVEILVCDYGIRTIYGIRYGYAGLIPRFGYEPFMLDTDTVDTVHENGGTMLGSSRGQQDTGEIVDTLARMNINLLFCIGGDGSL
;
A
#
# COMPACT_ATOMS: atom_id res chain seq x y z
N MET A 1 21.65 -7.24 -14.59
CA MET A 1 20.53 -8.04 -15.14
C MET A 1 19.28 -7.23 -14.91
N ASN A 2 18.55 -6.88 -15.93
CA ASN A 2 17.31 -6.11 -15.81
C ASN A 2 16.15 -6.99 -15.30
N LEU A 3 15.02 -6.40 -14.93
CA LEU A 3 13.87 -7.13 -14.38
C LEU A 3 13.37 -8.23 -15.33
N ILE A 4 13.31 -7.94 -16.63
CA ILE A 4 12.90 -8.91 -17.66
C ILE A 4 13.83 -10.14 -17.70
N GLU A 5 15.15 -9.90 -17.64
CA GLU A 5 16.11 -11.00 -17.60
C GLU A 5 15.96 -11.87 -16.36
N LYS A 6 15.66 -11.26 -15.21
CA LYS A 6 15.39 -11.99 -13.97
C LYS A 6 14.12 -12.83 -14.08
N ILE A 7 13.01 -12.24 -14.54
CA ILE A 7 11.74 -12.95 -14.76
C ILE A 7 11.90 -14.12 -15.73
N CYS A 8 12.62 -13.91 -16.83
CA CYS A 8 12.87 -14.97 -17.82
C CYS A 8 13.80 -16.08 -17.32
N SER A 9 14.71 -15.77 -16.39
CA SER A 9 15.65 -16.76 -15.84
C SER A 9 15.00 -17.63 -14.75
N ASN A 10 14.15 -17.04 -13.93
CA ASN A 10 13.47 -17.70 -12.81
C ASN A 10 11.98 -17.32 -12.76
N PRO A 11 11.15 -17.79 -13.70
CA PRO A 11 9.74 -17.40 -13.75
C PRO A 11 8.95 -17.75 -12.48
N SER A 12 9.35 -18.80 -11.76
CA SER A 12 8.70 -19.24 -10.52
C SER A 12 8.97 -18.34 -9.31
N GLU A 13 10.06 -17.57 -9.35
CA GLU A 13 10.42 -16.61 -8.27
C GLU A 13 9.70 -15.26 -8.43
N TYR A 14 9.26 -14.93 -9.64
CA TYR A 14 8.66 -13.64 -9.97
C TYR A 14 7.19 -13.82 -10.34
N THR A 15 6.31 -13.73 -9.37
CA THR A 15 4.89 -13.62 -9.65
C THR A 15 4.56 -12.21 -10.16
N LEU A 16 3.87 -12.15 -11.29
CA LEU A 16 3.37 -10.89 -11.88
C LEU A 16 1.91 -10.60 -11.48
N ASN A 17 1.32 -11.49 -10.68
CA ASN A 17 -0.02 -11.36 -10.18
C ASN A 17 0.02 -11.05 -8.68
N VAL A 18 -0.88 -10.18 -8.25
CA VAL A 18 -1.07 -9.87 -6.83
C VAL A 18 -1.82 -11.04 -6.19
N GLU A 19 -1.30 -11.55 -5.07
CA GLU A 19 -1.98 -12.56 -4.28
C GLU A 19 -3.27 -11.98 -3.70
N ARG A 20 -4.39 -12.69 -3.88
CA ARG A 20 -5.70 -12.23 -3.43
C ARG A 20 -6.09 -12.88 -2.12
N LEU A 21 -6.59 -12.09 -1.18
CA LEU A 21 -7.17 -12.57 0.09
C LEU A 21 -8.49 -13.31 -0.13
N GLY A 22 -9.18 -13.03 -1.23
CA GLY A 22 -10.44 -13.63 -1.61
C GLY A 22 -11.15 -12.87 -2.73
N GLU A 23 -12.38 -13.25 -2.99
CA GLU A 23 -13.20 -12.64 -4.03
C GLU A 23 -13.75 -11.26 -3.58
N CYS A 24 -13.59 -10.23 -4.41
CA CYS A 24 -14.16 -8.91 -4.17
C CYS A 24 -15.67 -8.93 -4.46
N LYS A 25 -16.50 -8.77 -3.42
CA LYS A 25 -17.97 -8.87 -3.51
C LYS A 25 -18.70 -7.59 -3.17
N ILE A 26 -18.04 -6.66 -2.52
CA ILE A 26 -18.64 -5.44 -1.99
C ILE A 26 -18.54 -4.36 -3.06
N ASP A 27 -19.65 -3.68 -3.33
CA ASP A 27 -19.64 -2.55 -4.24
C ASP A 27 -18.77 -1.41 -3.67
N SER A 28 -17.88 -0.86 -4.49
CA SER A 28 -17.09 0.29 -4.11
C SER A 28 -18.00 1.48 -3.80
N PRO A 29 -17.84 2.14 -2.65
CA PRO A 29 -18.64 3.32 -2.30
C PRO A 29 -18.22 4.58 -3.07
N ILE A 30 -17.07 4.56 -3.74
CA ILE A 30 -16.57 5.70 -4.52
C ILE A 30 -17.56 6.06 -5.61
N ARG A 31 -17.81 7.37 -5.75
CA ARG A 31 -18.69 7.92 -6.79
C ARG A 31 -17.90 8.89 -7.67
N ASN A 32 -18.35 9.06 -8.91
CA ASN A 32 -17.80 10.05 -9.85
C ASN A 32 -16.30 9.88 -10.16
N ARG A 33 -15.82 8.65 -10.20
CA ARG A 33 -14.49 8.28 -10.68
C ARG A 33 -14.58 7.22 -11.75
N ASP A 34 -13.64 7.24 -12.67
CA ASP A 34 -13.49 6.16 -13.64
C ASP A 34 -12.89 4.95 -12.93
N PHE A 35 -13.59 3.84 -12.96
CA PHE A 35 -13.09 2.55 -12.50
C PHE A 35 -12.24 1.93 -13.60
N ILE A 36 -11.26 1.15 -13.20
CA ILE A 36 -10.50 0.30 -14.11
C ILE A 36 -11.15 -1.08 -14.20
N ASP A 37 -11.04 -1.69 -15.38
CA ASP A 37 -11.50 -3.05 -15.57
C ASP A 37 -10.53 -4.05 -14.91
N ASP A 38 -11.04 -5.17 -14.40
CA ASP A 38 -10.24 -6.16 -13.66
C ASP A 38 -9.22 -6.88 -14.55
N ASP A 39 -9.39 -6.83 -15.87
CA ASP A 39 -8.49 -7.41 -16.86
C ASP A 39 -7.49 -6.41 -17.46
N GLU A 40 -7.59 -5.12 -17.07
CA GLU A 40 -6.61 -4.12 -17.49
C GLU A 40 -5.23 -4.42 -16.93
N ARG A 41 -4.22 -4.39 -17.81
CA ARG A 41 -2.84 -4.72 -17.45
C ARG A 41 -1.85 -3.71 -18.00
N ILE A 42 -0.74 -3.54 -17.27
CA ILE A 42 0.37 -2.67 -17.64
C ILE A 42 1.58 -3.53 -17.99
N LEU A 43 2.22 -3.24 -19.12
CA LEU A 43 3.42 -3.97 -19.54
C LEU A 43 4.57 -3.77 -18.53
N VAL A 44 5.32 -4.83 -18.28
CA VAL A 44 6.52 -4.80 -17.40
C VAL A 44 7.62 -3.94 -18.01
N THR A 45 7.65 -3.77 -19.33
CA THR A 45 8.62 -2.96 -20.06
C THR A 45 7.99 -2.34 -21.29
N GLU A 46 8.41 -1.13 -21.64
CA GLU A 46 8.09 -0.45 -22.90
C GLU A 46 9.04 -0.82 -24.04
N ASN A 47 10.14 -1.54 -23.76
CA ASN A 47 11.10 -1.94 -24.76
C ASN A 47 10.57 -3.13 -25.59
N VAL A 48 10.25 -2.89 -26.86
CA VAL A 48 9.64 -3.87 -27.77
C VAL A 48 10.46 -5.16 -27.90
N LYS A 49 11.80 -5.04 -28.05
CA LYS A 49 12.66 -6.23 -28.20
C LYS A 49 12.67 -7.10 -26.95
N SER A 50 12.75 -6.44 -25.77
CA SER A 50 12.70 -7.14 -24.48
C SER A 50 11.35 -7.79 -24.25
N LEU A 51 10.26 -7.11 -24.63
CA LEU A 51 8.90 -7.64 -24.52
C LEU A 51 8.69 -8.87 -25.41
N GLN A 52 9.11 -8.79 -26.68
CA GLN A 52 9.01 -9.92 -27.62
C GLN A 52 9.77 -11.14 -27.10
N LEU A 53 11.03 -10.95 -26.68
CA LEU A 53 11.85 -12.04 -26.14
C LEU A 53 11.22 -12.67 -24.90
N ALA A 54 10.68 -11.85 -24.00
CA ALA A 54 10.02 -12.33 -22.80
C ALA A 54 8.73 -13.09 -23.12
N THR A 55 7.92 -12.59 -24.04
CA THR A 55 6.68 -13.24 -24.48
C THR A 55 6.97 -14.62 -25.10
N GLU A 56 8.02 -14.71 -25.94
CA GLU A 56 8.44 -15.97 -26.54
C GLU A 56 8.91 -16.99 -25.50
N ARG A 57 9.65 -16.54 -24.47
CA ARG A 57 10.18 -17.43 -23.41
C ARG A 57 9.15 -17.87 -22.41
N LEU A 58 8.22 -16.99 -22.05
CA LEU A 58 7.21 -17.23 -21.01
C LEU A 58 5.91 -17.82 -21.56
N GLY A 59 5.70 -17.74 -22.87
CA GLY A 59 4.44 -18.13 -23.51
C GLY A 59 3.28 -17.16 -23.21
N MET A 60 3.57 -16.05 -22.55
CA MET A 60 2.59 -14.99 -22.20
C MET A 60 3.27 -13.64 -22.17
N THR A 61 2.53 -12.58 -22.43
CA THR A 61 3.03 -11.20 -22.32
C THR A 61 3.19 -10.81 -20.85
N PRO A 62 4.44 -10.52 -20.38
CA PRO A 62 4.67 -10.16 -19.00
C PRO A 62 4.05 -8.78 -18.71
N SER A 63 3.13 -8.76 -17.75
CA SER A 63 2.36 -7.56 -17.40
C SER A 63 1.94 -7.60 -15.93
N PHE A 64 1.77 -6.43 -15.34
CA PHE A 64 1.21 -6.25 -14.00
C PHE A 64 -0.28 -5.90 -14.06
N GLU A 65 -1.00 -6.13 -12.98
CA GLU A 65 -2.33 -5.57 -12.80
C GLU A 65 -2.24 -4.04 -12.74
N ARG A 66 -3.18 -3.35 -13.37
CA ARG A 66 -3.26 -1.90 -13.29
C ARG A 66 -3.76 -1.49 -11.91
N ALA A 67 -3.07 -0.56 -11.25
CA ALA A 67 -3.54 0.01 -10.00
C ALA A 67 -4.60 1.08 -10.24
N GLY A 68 -5.64 1.07 -9.43
CA GLY A 68 -6.70 2.07 -9.45
C GLY A 68 -7.98 1.58 -8.76
N PRO A 69 -9.05 2.37 -8.79
CA PRO A 69 -10.31 1.98 -8.18
C PRO A 69 -11.03 0.91 -9.02
N HIS A 70 -11.51 -0.13 -8.37
CA HIS A 70 -12.32 -1.19 -8.95
C HIS A 70 -13.78 -1.07 -8.52
N HIS A 71 -14.69 -1.60 -9.33
CA HIS A 71 -16.14 -1.63 -9.03
C HIS A 71 -16.46 -2.45 -7.78
N LYS A 72 -15.67 -3.50 -7.54
CA LYS A 72 -15.81 -4.38 -6.37
C LYS A 72 -14.55 -4.33 -5.52
N ILE A 73 -14.75 -4.30 -4.20
CA ILE A 73 -13.68 -4.32 -3.20
C ILE A 73 -13.83 -5.52 -2.27
N PHE A 74 -12.75 -5.94 -1.64
CA PHE A 74 -12.71 -7.06 -0.69
C PHE A 74 -13.09 -6.63 0.72
N HIS A 75 -12.49 -5.55 1.23
CA HIS A 75 -12.74 -5.09 2.57
C HIS A 75 -14.00 -4.23 2.66
N ASP A 76 -14.89 -4.56 3.59
CA ASP A 76 -16.04 -3.71 3.90
C ASP A 76 -15.57 -2.47 4.67
N PRO A 77 -15.78 -1.25 4.13
CA PRO A 77 -15.36 -0.04 4.81
C PRO A 77 -15.95 0.16 6.19
N ALA A 78 -17.16 -0.36 6.45
CA ALA A 78 -17.83 -0.23 7.74
C ALA A 78 -17.10 -0.98 8.87
N TRP A 79 -16.36 -2.04 8.55
CA TRP A 79 -15.61 -2.86 9.50
C TRP A 79 -14.09 -2.70 9.37
N SER A 80 -13.65 -1.89 8.39
CA SER A 80 -12.23 -1.68 8.14
C SER A 80 -11.58 -0.82 9.22
N ARG A 81 -10.39 -1.26 9.65
CA ARG A 81 -9.48 -0.50 10.49
C ARG A 81 -8.16 -0.35 9.77
N VAL A 82 -7.73 0.87 9.64
CA VAL A 82 -6.57 1.25 8.83
C VAL A 82 -5.40 1.64 9.72
N GLY A 83 -4.21 1.19 9.37
CA GLY A 83 -2.95 1.72 9.86
C GLY A 83 -2.21 2.46 8.73
N ILE A 84 -1.65 3.63 9.03
CA ILE A 84 -0.76 4.35 8.14
C ILE A 84 0.60 4.48 8.82
N VAL A 85 1.65 4.03 8.15
CA VAL A 85 3.02 4.07 8.65
C VAL A 85 3.94 4.71 7.62
N THR A 86 4.86 5.58 8.09
CA THR A 86 5.95 6.12 7.27
C THR A 86 7.27 5.50 7.73
N ALA A 87 7.99 4.82 6.84
CA ALA A 87 9.22 4.11 7.15
C ALA A 87 10.36 4.52 6.22
N GLY A 88 11.59 4.45 6.73
CA GLY A 88 12.79 4.77 5.96
C GLY A 88 13.14 6.25 5.94
N GLY A 89 13.70 6.71 4.81
CA GLY A 89 14.17 8.08 4.66
C GLY A 89 13.04 9.09 4.43
N LEU A 90 13.26 10.34 4.84
CA LEU A 90 12.33 11.42 4.58
C LEU A 90 12.46 11.91 3.12
N CYS A 91 11.34 12.18 2.49
CA CYS A 91 11.27 12.86 1.20
C CYS A 91 10.16 13.94 1.23
N PRO A 92 10.21 14.92 0.35
CA PRO A 92 9.12 15.89 0.22
C PRO A 92 7.79 15.21 -0.12
N GLY A 93 6.69 15.68 0.47
CA GLY A 93 5.35 15.23 0.15
C GLY A 93 4.78 14.11 1.01
N LEU A 94 5.52 13.55 1.99
CA LEU A 94 4.99 12.49 2.87
C LEU A 94 3.69 12.92 3.58
N ASN A 95 3.65 14.13 4.12
CA ASN A 95 2.45 14.66 4.77
C ASN A 95 1.28 14.86 3.80
N HIS A 96 1.55 15.20 2.53
CA HIS A 96 0.51 15.27 1.49
C HIS A 96 -0.10 13.88 1.20
N VAL A 97 0.74 12.84 1.16
CA VAL A 97 0.28 11.46 0.98
C VAL A 97 -0.57 11.03 2.16
N ILE A 98 -0.14 11.30 3.40
CA ILE A 98 -0.91 10.99 4.61
C ILE A 98 -2.27 11.69 4.57
N LYS A 99 -2.28 13.01 4.29
CA LYS A 99 -3.52 13.79 4.16
C LYS A 99 -4.45 13.20 3.11
N GLY A 100 -3.95 12.98 1.89
CA GLY A 100 -4.74 12.44 0.80
C GLY A 100 -5.31 11.05 1.11
N LEU A 101 -4.54 10.16 1.76
CA LEU A 101 -5.04 8.87 2.21
C LEU A 101 -6.18 9.02 3.22
N VAL A 102 -6.00 9.84 4.25
CA VAL A 102 -7.02 10.05 5.29
C VAL A 102 -8.30 10.65 4.68
N GLU A 103 -8.17 11.69 3.85
CA GLU A 103 -9.32 12.32 3.19
C GLU A 103 -10.11 11.33 2.32
N ILE A 104 -9.42 10.52 1.49
CA ILE A 104 -10.08 9.51 0.66
C ILE A 104 -10.74 8.44 1.52
N LEU A 105 -10.05 7.92 2.52
CA LEU A 105 -10.56 6.87 3.40
C LEU A 105 -11.81 7.33 4.17
N VAL A 106 -11.80 8.58 4.64
CA VAL A 106 -12.94 9.14 5.38
C VAL A 106 -14.07 9.58 4.45
N CYS A 107 -13.76 10.40 3.44
CA CYS A 107 -14.78 11.06 2.63
C CYS A 107 -15.36 10.14 1.54
N ASP A 108 -14.51 9.35 0.87
CA ASP A 108 -14.94 8.51 -0.24
C ASP A 108 -15.37 7.11 0.23
N TYR A 109 -14.63 6.50 1.19
CA TYR A 109 -14.93 5.17 1.70
C TYR A 109 -15.74 5.13 2.99
N GLY A 110 -15.82 6.24 3.74
CA GLY A 110 -16.55 6.30 5.01
C GLY A 110 -15.87 5.53 6.16
N ILE A 111 -14.58 5.25 6.05
CA ILE A 111 -13.81 4.57 7.10
C ILE A 111 -13.59 5.51 8.28
N ARG A 112 -13.91 5.05 9.48
CA ARG A 112 -13.87 5.88 10.70
C ARG A 112 -12.69 5.59 11.62
N THR A 113 -12.02 4.45 11.44
CA THR A 113 -10.93 4.03 12.32
C THR A 113 -9.64 4.00 11.53
N ILE A 114 -8.85 5.06 11.65
CA ILE A 114 -7.55 5.21 10.97
C ILE A 114 -6.50 5.53 12.04
N TYR A 115 -5.50 4.67 12.16
CA TYR A 115 -4.39 4.83 13.10
C TYR A 115 -3.15 5.37 12.39
N GLY A 116 -2.60 6.45 12.87
CA GLY A 116 -1.25 6.90 12.57
C GLY A 116 -0.23 6.15 13.42
N ILE A 117 0.60 5.33 12.80
CA ILE A 117 1.65 4.58 13.49
C ILE A 117 2.89 5.44 13.62
N ARG A 118 3.33 5.69 14.86
CA ARG A 118 4.48 6.56 15.14
C ARG A 118 5.80 5.86 14.90
N TYR A 119 6.76 6.60 14.34
CA TYR A 119 8.15 6.18 14.18
C TYR A 119 8.32 4.88 13.38
N GLY A 120 7.64 4.79 12.25
CA GLY A 120 7.78 3.66 11.35
C GLY A 120 7.35 2.34 11.97
N TYR A 121 7.96 1.25 11.53
CA TYR A 121 7.66 -0.08 12.08
C TYR A 121 8.01 -0.24 13.58
N ALA A 122 8.90 0.61 14.12
CA ALA A 122 9.16 0.63 15.56
C ALA A 122 7.90 0.93 16.38
N GLY A 123 6.96 1.69 15.82
CA GLY A 123 5.66 1.98 16.46
C GLY A 123 4.73 0.78 16.59
N LEU A 124 5.00 -0.31 15.88
CA LEU A 124 4.28 -1.58 15.98
C LEU A 124 4.94 -2.58 16.95
N ILE A 125 6.09 -2.21 17.53
CA ILE A 125 6.83 -3.07 18.44
C ILE A 125 6.54 -2.67 19.90
N PRO A 126 5.86 -3.50 20.68
CA PRO A 126 5.35 -3.14 22.01
C PRO A 126 6.43 -2.65 23.01
N ARG A 127 7.63 -3.19 22.91
CA ARG A 127 8.74 -2.83 23.82
C ARG A 127 9.18 -1.37 23.73
N PHE A 128 8.89 -0.68 22.61
CA PHE A 128 9.23 0.73 22.45
C PHE A 128 8.20 1.68 23.06
N GLY A 129 7.00 1.19 23.36
CA GLY A 129 5.97 1.97 24.03
C GLY A 129 5.41 3.13 23.22
N TYR A 130 5.54 3.10 21.90
CA TYR A 130 4.95 4.11 21.03
C TYR A 130 3.46 3.81 20.84
N GLU A 131 2.61 4.73 21.24
CA GLU A 131 1.18 4.59 21.03
C GLU A 131 0.76 5.20 19.70
N PRO A 132 -0.01 4.47 18.88
CA PRO A 132 -0.63 5.03 17.69
C PRO A 132 -1.70 6.04 18.10
N PHE A 133 -2.02 6.97 17.21
CA PHE A 133 -3.09 7.94 17.43
C PHE A 133 -4.09 7.93 16.29
N MET A 134 -5.31 8.35 16.58
CA MET A 134 -6.37 8.43 15.59
C MET A 134 -6.09 9.55 14.58
N LEU A 135 -6.31 9.25 13.31
CA LEU A 135 -6.27 10.19 12.22
C LEU A 135 -7.69 10.43 11.69
N ASP A 136 -8.01 11.68 11.49
CA ASP A 136 -9.24 12.16 10.87
C ASP A 136 -8.92 13.38 9.98
N THR A 137 -9.93 13.92 9.33
CA THR A 137 -9.77 15.09 8.46
C THR A 137 -9.25 16.32 9.20
N ASP A 138 -9.62 16.50 10.46
CA ASP A 138 -9.19 17.66 11.26
C ASP A 138 -7.71 17.55 11.65
N THR A 139 -7.27 16.35 12.03
CA THR A 139 -5.87 16.08 12.42
C THR A 139 -4.89 16.24 11.24
N VAL A 140 -5.35 16.07 10.01
CA VAL A 140 -4.50 16.17 8.82
C VAL A 140 -4.69 17.47 8.03
N ASP A 141 -5.57 18.36 8.47
CA ASP A 141 -5.97 19.54 7.68
C ASP A 141 -4.78 20.39 7.24
N THR A 142 -3.89 20.75 8.15
CA THR A 142 -2.74 21.62 7.90
C THR A 142 -1.39 20.90 7.80
N VAL A 143 -1.36 19.56 7.91
CA VAL A 143 -0.08 18.82 7.99
C VAL A 143 0.76 18.96 6.72
N HIS A 144 0.14 19.22 5.58
CA HIS A 144 0.81 19.42 4.30
C HIS A 144 1.65 20.70 4.24
N GLU A 145 1.41 21.65 5.12
CA GLU A 145 2.21 22.89 5.26
C GLU A 145 3.57 22.62 5.89
N ASN A 146 3.74 21.47 6.55
CA ASN A 146 4.96 21.08 7.24
C ASN A 146 5.75 20.05 6.43
N GLY A 147 7.06 20.23 6.40
CA GLY A 147 7.97 19.21 5.82
C GLY A 147 8.08 17.98 6.71
N GLY A 148 8.64 16.90 6.13
CA GLY A 148 8.84 15.64 6.84
C GLY A 148 7.58 14.79 6.93
N THR A 149 7.39 14.13 8.06
CA THR A 149 6.21 13.30 8.33
C THR A 149 5.68 13.55 9.74
N MET A 150 4.37 13.77 9.86
CA MET A 150 3.69 13.91 11.14
C MET A 150 3.74 12.62 11.99
N LEU A 151 3.91 11.48 11.34
CA LEU A 151 4.00 10.18 12.01
C LEU A 151 5.41 9.89 12.54
N GLY A 152 6.42 10.63 12.06
CA GLY A 152 7.81 10.27 12.28
C GLY A 152 8.20 9.02 11.49
N SER A 153 9.48 8.72 11.48
CA SER A 153 10.04 7.58 10.75
C SER A 153 11.10 6.90 11.58
N SER A 154 11.37 5.63 11.32
CA SER A 154 12.51 4.92 11.88
C SER A 154 13.22 4.13 10.79
N ARG A 155 14.48 3.81 11.08
CA ARG A 155 15.31 2.93 10.26
C ARG A 155 15.63 1.66 11.05
N GLY A 156 15.96 0.63 10.33
CA GLY A 156 16.33 -0.67 10.90
C GLY A 156 15.20 -1.68 10.85
N GLN A 157 15.61 -2.91 10.71
CA GLN A 157 14.72 -4.06 10.64
C GLN A 157 14.06 -4.28 12.01
N GLN A 158 12.76 -4.56 12.00
CA GLN A 158 11.98 -4.96 13.16
C GLN A 158 11.53 -6.41 13.02
N ASP A 159 11.15 -7.04 14.10
CA ASP A 159 10.62 -8.39 14.07
C ASP A 159 9.24 -8.41 13.43
N THR A 160 9.12 -9.12 12.32
CA THR A 160 7.88 -9.19 11.54
C THR A 160 6.75 -9.88 12.32
N GLY A 161 7.09 -10.87 13.17
CA GLY A 161 6.12 -11.56 14.01
C GLY A 161 5.49 -10.59 15.03
N GLU A 162 6.32 -9.79 15.73
CA GLU A 162 5.82 -8.78 16.67
C GLU A 162 4.93 -7.72 15.97
N ILE A 163 5.30 -7.33 14.72
CA ILE A 163 4.48 -6.40 13.91
C ILE A 163 3.11 -7.02 13.62
N VAL A 164 3.07 -8.24 13.10
CA VAL A 164 1.83 -8.94 12.74
C VAL A 164 0.94 -9.14 13.98
N ASP A 165 1.51 -9.57 15.09
CA ASP A 165 0.78 -9.75 16.37
C ASP A 165 0.17 -8.42 16.85
N THR A 166 0.88 -7.32 16.68
CA THR A 166 0.37 -5.98 17.04
C THR A 166 -0.77 -5.55 16.14
N LEU A 167 -0.63 -5.71 14.82
CA LEU A 167 -1.70 -5.42 13.86
C LEU A 167 -2.96 -6.25 14.15
N ALA A 168 -2.78 -7.55 14.42
CA ALA A 168 -3.88 -8.45 14.78
C ALA A 168 -4.58 -8.02 16.09
N ARG A 169 -3.82 -7.67 17.13
CA ARG A 169 -4.35 -7.19 18.40
C ARG A 169 -5.12 -5.88 18.27
N MET A 170 -4.70 -4.99 17.37
CA MET A 170 -5.38 -3.75 17.07
C MET A 170 -6.54 -3.92 16.08
N ASN A 171 -6.73 -5.13 15.53
CA ASN A 171 -7.66 -5.42 14.42
C ASN A 171 -7.45 -4.52 13.21
N ILE A 172 -6.19 -4.18 12.90
CA ILE A 172 -5.84 -3.46 11.67
C ILE A 172 -5.85 -4.47 10.52
N ASN A 173 -6.75 -4.28 9.57
CA ASN A 173 -6.89 -5.15 8.41
C ASN A 173 -6.44 -4.50 7.09
N LEU A 174 -6.11 -3.21 7.13
CA LEU A 174 -5.51 -2.47 6.02
C LEU A 174 -4.29 -1.70 6.54
N LEU A 175 -3.11 -1.95 6.00
CA LEU A 175 -1.89 -1.24 6.36
C LEU A 175 -1.31 -0.53 5.13
N PHE A 176 -1.25 0.80 5.19
CA PHE A 176 -0.57 1.62 4.20
C PHE A 176 0.87 1.90 4.66
N CYS A 177 1.83 1.34 3.93
CA CYS A 177 3.26 1.54 4.19
C CYS A 177 3.80 2.57 3.19
N ILE A 178 4.21 3.73 3.69
CA ILE A 178 4.81 4.79 2.88
C ILE A 178 6.32 4.76 3.14
N GLY A 179 7.09 4.30 2.16
CA GLY A 179 8.54 4.14 2.32
C GLY A 179 9.25 3.85 1.00
N GLY A 180 10.49 3.44 1.11
CA GLY A 180 11.33 3.02 -0.03
C GLY A 180 11.57 1.51 -0.04
N ASP A 181 12.52 1.06 -0.87
CA ASP A 181 12.86 -0.36 -1.09
C ASP A 181 13.12 -1.15 0.21
N GLY A 182 13.66 -0.51 1.23
CA GLY A 182 13.91 -1.15 2.54
C GLY A 182 12.69 -1.23 3.46
N SER A 183 11.53 -0.76 3.00
CA SER A 183 10.27 -0.76 3.76
C SER A 183 9.26 -1.79 3.23
N LEU A 184 9.61 -2.45 2.13
CA LEU A 184 8.79 -3.44 1.41
C LEU A 184 9.24 -4.86 1.73
#